data_1119699acf4b390218505930a6919ff0
#
_entry.id   1119699acf4b390218505930a6919ff0
#
_cell.length_a   1.000
_cell.length_b   1.000
_cell.length_c   1.000
_cell.angle_alpha   90.00
_cell.angle_beta   90.00
_cell.angle_gamma   90.00
#
_symmetry.space_group_name_H-M   'P 1'
#
loop_
_entity.id
_entity.type
_entity.pdbx_description
1 polymer ?
#
loop_
_entity_poly.entity_id
_entity_poly.type
_entity_poly.pdbx_seq_one_letter_code
_entity_poly.pdbx_strand_id
1 'polypeptide(L)'
;MFDRRQILWTLGAALVAAPVSGCASGQAGPRVQRVRRADFADIGFADWTEAEPEYLLYPGDEIEVATPTATELTRTLKVGPDGRIALPLIGQAMAADRTLSELEYALSEAYAAELVRPVVEVTLKQAGPLKVWVAGEVRTPGVYDMPGDIDAYQAIVMAGDFLPSARSGVVALIRRGPGGVRMMRPVDLRPRRGEVVALRRGDILFVPRTTLGELANFFTQVRNALPIGFNYSINGQFQQF
;
A
#
# COMPACT_ATOMS: atom_id res chain seq x y z
N MET A 1 -59.58 8.15 -73.58
CA MET A 1 -59.15 6.74 -73.63
C MET A 1 -58.02 6.60 -72.59
N PHE A 2 -58.37 6.30 -71.34
CA PHE A 2 -57.46 6.19 -70.25
C PHE A 2 -57.09 4.71 -70.07
N ASP A 3 -55.83 4.46 -70.16
CA ASP A 3 -55.26 3.11 -70.15
C ASP A 3 -55.40 2.46 -68.75
N ARG A 4 -55.95 1.25 -68.73
CA ARG A 4 -56.19 0.46 -67.48
C ARG A 4 -55.00 0.09 -66.66
N ARG A 5 -53.78 0.35 -67.13
CA ARG A 5 -52.57 0.04 -66.48
C ARG A 5 -52.09 1.07 -65.44
N GLN A 6 -52.65 2.29 -65.48
CA GLN A 6 -52.20 3.35 -64.56
C GLN A 6 -53.00 3.38 -63.25
N ILE A 7 -54.10 2.65 -63.13
CA ILE A 7 -54.96 2.65 -61.93
C ILE A 7 -54.47 1.66 -60.87
N LEU A 8 -53.59 0.73 -61.26
CA LEU A 8 -53.06 -0.29 -60.35
C LEU A 8 -51.81 0.17 -59.56
N TRP A 9 -51.25 1.33 -59.86
CA TRP A 9 -50.03 1.82 -59.15
C TRP A 9 -50.31 2.83 -58.02
N THR A 10 -51.53 3.27 -57.87
CA THR A 10 -51.88 4.28 -56.86
C THR A 10 -52.53 3.70 -55.62
N LEU A 11 -52.78 2.40 -55.51
CA LEU A 11 -53.38 1.71 -54.36
C LEU A 11 -52.47 0.83 -53.56
N GLY A 12 -51.15 0.88 -53.80
CA GLY A 12 -50.14 0.01 -53.14
C GLY A 12 -49.26 0.69 -52.10
N ALA A 13 -49.49 1.98 -51.76
CA ALA A 13 -48.55 2.75 -50.93
C ALA A 13 -49.16 3.22 -49.58
N ALA A 14 -50.01 2.45 -48.99
CA ALA A 14 -50.53 2.73 -47.64
C ALA A 14 -50.50 1.48 -46.77
N LEU A 15 -49.32 0.84 -46.64
CA LEU A 15 -49.08 -0.16 -45.63
C LEU A 15 -48.27 0.49 -44.52
N VAL A 16 -49.03 0.88 -43.53
CA VAL A 16 -48.67 1.41 -42.23
C VAL A 16 -47.54 0.59 -41.62
N ALA A 17 -46.38 1.20 -41.51
CA ALA A 17 -45.34 0.70 -40.65
C ALA A 17 -45.74 0.95 -39.18
N ALA A 18 -46.38 0.00 -38.54
CA ALA A 18 -46.55 -0.01 -37.10
C ALA A 18 -45.18 -0.15 -36.45
N PRO A 19 -44.76 0.74 -35.52
CA PRO A 19 -43.56 0.51 -34.74
C PRO A 19 -43.87 -0.65 -33.79
N VAL A 20 -43.19 -1.78 -34.01
CA VAL A 20 -43.14 -2.85 -33.01
C VAL A 20 -42.28 -2.31 -31.88
N SER A 21 -42.95 -1.73 -30.88
CA SER A 21 -42.31 -1.43 -29.59
C SER A 21 -42.05 -2.75 -28.88
N GLY A 22 -40.96 -3.41 -29.26
CA GLY A 22 -40.41 -4.53 -28.52
C GLY A 22 -39.92 -4.02 -27.18
N CYS A 23 -40.69 -4.25 -26.13
CA CYS A 23 -40.19 -4.16 -24.76
C CYS A 23 -39.06 -5.19 -24.59
N ALA A 24 -37.87 -4.81 -24.96
CA ALA A 24 -36.66 -5.49 -24.49
C ALA A 24 -36.44 -5.08 -23.03
N SER A 25 -37.15 -5.73 -22.10
CA SER A 25 -36.76 -5.76 -20.70
C SER A 25 -35.50 -6.63 -20.57
N GLY A 26 -34.45 -6.16 -21.20
CA GLY A 26 -33.10 -6.64 -20.91
C GLY A 26 -32.77 -6.16 -19.51
N GLN A 27 -32.91 -7.03 -18.52
CA GLN A 27 -32.26 -6.87 -17.24
C GLN A 27 -30.79 -6.62 -17.55
N ALA A 28 -30.38 -5.35 -17.45
CA ALA A 28 -28.98 -4.98 -17.49
C ALA A 28 -28.34 -5.66 -16.28
N GLY A 29 -27.69 -6.78 -16.49
CA GLY A 29 -26.82 -7.38 -15.48
C GLY A 29 -25.87 -6.30 -14.96
N PRO A 30 -25.38 -6.43 -13.74
CA PRO A 30 -24.51 -5.42 -13.14
C PRO A 30 -23.38 -5.12 -14.13
N ARG A 31 -23.38 -3.90 -14.66
CA ARG A 31 -22.31 -3.41 -15.50
C ARG A 31 -21.05 -3.48 -14.65
N VAL A 32 -20.20 -4.45 -14.94
CA VAL A 32 -18.84 -4.43 -14.42
C VAL A 32 -18.24 -3.11 -14.89
N GLN A 33 -18.22 -2.15 -13.99
CA GLN A 33 -17.53 -0.89 -14.23
C GLN A 33 -16.09 -1.26 -14.53
N ARG A 34 -15.68 -1.10 -15.79
CA ARG A 34 -14.26 -1.15 -16.14
C ARG A 34 -13.62 0.03 -15.43
N VAL A 35 -13.02 -0.24 -14.29
CA VAL A 35 -12.23 0.72 -13.54
C VAL A 35 -11.16 1.23 -14.50
N ARG A 36 -11.25 2.50 -14.87
CA ARG A 36 -10.28 3.13 -15.78
C ARG A 36 -9.00 3.38 -14.98
N ARG A 37 -7.87 3.38 -15.67
CA ARG A 37 -6.56 3.71 -15.09
C ARG A 37 -6.55 5.08 -14.37
N ALA A 38 -7.50 5.95 -14.70
CA ALA A 38 -7.73 7.25 -14.05
C ALA A 38 -8.27 7.15 -12.61
N ASP A 39 -8.95 6.04 -12.27
CA ASP A 39 -9.52 5.86 -10.92
C ASP A 39 -8.45 5.51 -9.87
N PHE A 40 -7.19 5.28 -10.28
CA PHE A 40 -6.03 5.08 -9.42
C PHE A 40 -5.20 6.35 -9.21
N ALA A 41 -5.51 7.43 -9.91
CA ALA A 41 -4.79 8.69 -9.77
C ALA A 41 -4.94 9.32 -8.37
N ASP A 42 -5.95 8.90 -7.62
CA ASP A 42 -6.22 9.39 -6.27
C ASP A 42 -5.45 8.64 -5.16
N ILE A 43 -4.82 7.50 -5.49
CA ILE A 43 -3.92 6.83 -4.55
C ILE A 43 -2.52 7.36 -4.85
N GLY A 44 -2.07 8.32 -4.05
CA GLY A 44 -0.78 8.99 -4.22
C GLY A 44 0.40 8.05 -3.96
N PHE A 45 0.70 7.15 -4.92
CA PHE A 45 1.98 6.46 -4.92
C PHE A 45 3.04 7.39 -5.50
N ALA A 46 4.20 7.45 -4.83
CA ALA A 46 5.37 8.09 -5.40
C ALA A 46 5.96 7.23 -6.53
N ASP A 47 6.75 7.86 -7.38
CA ASP A 47 7.50 7.16 -8.41
C ASP A 47 8.44 6.13 -7.79
N TRP A 48 8.52 4.95 -8.42
CA TRP A 48 9.37 3.88 -7.95
C TRP A 48 10.84 4.26 -8.07
N THR A 49 11.59 4.10 -6.98
CA THR A 49 13.05 4.21 -6.97
C THR A 49 13.67 2.96 -6.33
N GLU A 50 14.80 2.53 -6.86
CA GLU A 50 15.62 1.46 -6.26
C GLU A 50 16.58 2.01 -5.20
N ALA A 51 16.60 3.35 -4.99
CA ALA A 51 17.39 3.94 -3.94
C ALA A 51 17.02 3.30 -2.59
N GLU A 52 18.02 2.93 -1.83
CA GLU A 52 17.84 2.41 -0.50
C GLU A 52 17.49 3.57 0.42
N PRO A 53 16.28 3.62 0.99
CA PRO A 53 15.93 4.69 1.93
C PRO A 53 16.79 4.54 3.18
N GLU A 54 17.07 5.65 3.86
CA GLU A 54 17.64 5.62 5.20
C GLU A 54 16.80 4.73 6.11
N TYR A 55 17.47 4.05 7.04
CA TYR A 55 16.78 3.18 7.97
C TYR A 55 15.80 3.99 8.82
N LEU A 56 14.54 3.62 8.73
CA LEU A 56 13.49 4.17 9.59
C LEU A 56 13.28 3.21 10.76
N LEU A 57 13.16 3.77 11.95
CA LEU A 57 12.83 3.02 13.15
C LEU A 57 11.42 2.44 13.08
N TYR A 58 11.26 1.22 13.60
CA TYR A 58 9.99 0.52 13.67
C TYR A 58 9.67 0.04 15.08
N PRO A 59 8.40 -0.19 15.40
CA PRO A 59 8.03 -0.88 16.62
C PRO A 59 8.76 -2.22 16.75
N GLY A 60 9.36 -2.44 17.92
CA GLY A 60 10.17 -3.62 18.19
C GLY A 60 11.68 -3.46 17.99
N ASP A 61 12.14 -2.36 17.39
CA ASP A 61 13.55 -2.04 17.33
C ASP A 61 14.10 -1.72 18.73
N GLU A 62 15.32 -2.13 19.00
CA GLU A 62 16.04 -1.80 20.21
C GLU A 62 17.11 -0.75 19.90
N ILE A 63 17.02 0.38 20.57
CA ILE A 63 17.91 1.52 20.39
C ILE A 63 18.55 1.90 21.71
N GLU A 64 19.75 2.41 21.64
CA GLU A 64 20.40 3.09 22.76
C GLU A 64 20.31 4.59 22.53
N VAL A 65 19.77 5.29 23.51
CA VAL A 65 19.79 6.74 23.57
C VAL A 65 20.84 7.13 24.58
N ALA A 66 21.97 7.65 24.12
CA ALA A 66 23.06 8.10 24.94
C ALA A 66 23.02 9.60 25.11
N THR A 67 23.29 10.06 26.32
CA THR A 67 23.38 11.48 26.66
C THR A 67 24.79 11.72 27.28
N PRO A 68 25.81 12.00 26.45
CA PRO A 68 27.20 12.12 26.93
C PRO A 68 27.39 13.18 28.03
N THR A 69 26.57 14.21 28.04
CA THR A 69 26.59 15.30 29.05
C THR A 69 25.87 14.93 30.34
N ALA A 70 25.07 13.86 30.34
CA ALA A 70 24.28 13.38 31.49
C ALA A 70 24.13 11.85 31.37
N THR A 71 25.22 11.12 31.63
CA THR A 71 25.35 9.67 31.41
C THR A 71 24.32 8.84 32.18
N GLU A 72 23.80 9.38 33.28
CA GLU A 72 22.73 8.78 34.08
C GLU A 72 21.37 8.70 33.33
N LEU A 73 21.22 9.47 32.23
CA LEU A 73 20.04 9.42 31.38
C LEU A 73 20.16 8.43 30.21
N THR A 74 21.37 7.90 29.97
CA THR A 74 21.60 6.91 28.92
C THR A 74 20.75 5.67 29.16
N ARG A 75 20.00 5.23 28.16
CA ARG A 75 19.09 4.06 28.23
C ARG A 75 19.13 3.27 26.92
N THR A 76 19.06 1.95 27.07
CA THR A 76 18.68 1.06 26.01
C THR A 76 17.19 0.81 26.09
N LEU A 77 16.47 1.07 25.01
CA LEU A 77 15.03 1.08 24.97
C LEU A 77 14.52 0.33 23.74
N LYS A 78 13.37 -0.31 23.91
CA LYS A 78 12.66 -0.92 22.78
C LYS A 78 11.53 0.00 22.31
N VAL A 79 11.44 0.21 21.02
CA VAL A 79 10.34 0.97 20.43
C VAL A 79 9.04 0.22 20.67
N GLY A 80 8.11 0.86 21.35
CA GLY A 80 6.81 0.29 21.68
C GLY A 80 5.95 -0.03 20.46
N PRO A 81 4.88 -0.80 20.63
CA PRO A 81 3.96 -1.12 19.54
C PRO A 81 3.23 0.11 18.99
N ASP A 82 3.12 1.17 19.77
CA ASP A 82 2.60 2.49 19.41
C ASP A 82 3.65 3.39 18.70
N GLY A 83 4.86 2.89 18.51
CA GLY A 83 5.99 3.60 17.89
C GLY A 83 6.72 4.55 18.84
N ARG A 84 6.42 4.53 20.15
CA ARG A 84 7.01 5.44 21.12
C ARG A 84 8.08 4.78 21.96
N ILE A 85 8.97 5.61 22.50
CA ILE A 85 9.95 5.28 23.54
C ILE A 85 9.69 6.15 24.76
N ALA A 86 9.98 5.62 25.95
CA ALA A 86 9.84 6.35 27.21
C ALA A 86 11.23 6.73 27.74
N LEU A 87 11.46 8.01 27.91
CA LEU A 87 12.73 8.57 28.36
C LEU A 87 12.56 9.35 29.66
N PRO A 88 13.56 9.34 30.55
CA PRO A 88 13.56 10.18 31.74
C PRO A 88 13.43 11.66 31.37
N LEU A 89 12.82 12.44 32.23
CA LEU A 89 12.57 13.87 32.14
C LEU A 89 11.56 14.30 31.07
N ILE A 90 11.69 13.81 29.83
CA ILE A 90 10.87 14.21 28.70
C ILE A 90 9.65 13.30 28.45
N GLY A 91 9.58 12.15 29.14
CA GLY A 91 8.44 11.24 29.00
C GLY A 91 8.45 10.45 27.70
N GLN A 92 7.32 10.41 26.99
CA GLN A 92 7.16 9.63 25.77
C GLN A 92 7.49 10.44 24.53
N ALA A 93 8.37 9.91 23.67
CA ALA A 93 8.74 10.47 22.37
C ALA A 93 8.40 9.49 21.25
N MET A 94 7.94 10.01 20.10
CA MET A 94 7.72 9.21 18.90
C MET A 94 9.07 8.85 18.27
N ALA A 95 9.34 7.57 18.11
CA ALA A 95 10.56 7.07 17.49
C ALA A 95 10.28 6.40 16.13
N ALA A 96 9.14 5.70 16.00
CA ALA A 96 8.80 5.03 14.74
C ALA A 96 8.65 6.02 13.58
N ASP A 97 8.95 5.53 12.38
CA ASP A 97 8.92 6.28 11.11
C ASP A 97 9.91 7.47 11.04
N ARG A 98 10.89 7.50 11.93
CA ARG A 98 11.99 8.47 11.91
C ARG A 98 13.33 7.78 11.62
N THR A 99 14.22 8.51 11.00
CA THR A 99 15.64 8.13 10.94
C THR A 99 16.29 8.31 12.33
N LEU A 100 17.46 7.71 12.53
CA LEU A 100 18.21 7.92 13.77
C LEU A 100 18.51 9.41 13.98
N SER A 101 18.95 10.10 12.93
CA SER A 101 19.28 11.54 12.97
C SER A 101 18.07 12.44 13.28
N GLU A 102 16.90 12.11 12.70
CA GLU A 102 15.66 12.83 13.01
C GLU A 102 15.23 12.64 14.45
N LEU A 103 15.43 11.41 14.98
CA LEU A 103 15.14 11.14 16.39
C LEU A 103 16.12 11.86 17.32
N GLU A 104 17.42 11.84 17.01
CA GLU A 104 18.45 12.60 17.76
C GLU A 104 18.10 14.09 17.86
N TYR A 105 17.74 14.71 16.73
CA TYR A 105 17.33 16.09 16.70
C TYR A 105 16.09 16.34 17.57
N ALA A 106 15.06 15.53 17.40
CA ALA A 106 13.81 15.69 18.17
C ALA A 106 14.02 15.51 19.67
N LEU A 107 14.87 14.55 20.07
CA LEU A 107 15.19 14.34 21.49
C LEU A 107 16.05 15.46 22.05
N SER A 108 17.03 15.98 21.28
CA SER A 108 17.85 17.13 21.70
C SER A 108 16.99 18.36 21.95
N GLU A 109 16.03 18.63 21.08
CA GLU A 109 15.03 19.71 21.25
C GLU A 109 14.19 19.51 22.52
N ALA A 110 13.70 18.28 22.75
CA ALA A 110 12.89 17.97 23.92
C ALA A 110 13.69 18.12 25.23
N TYR A 111 14.95 17.67 25.24
CA TYR A 111 15.82 17.80 26.41
C TYR A 111 16.32 19.23 26.66
N ALA A 112 16.27 20.11 25.67
CA ALA A 112 16.70 21.51 25.83
C ALA A 112 15.87 22.30 26.86
N ALA A 113 14.66 21.83 27.19
CA ALA A 113 13.84 22.37 28.25
C ALA A 113 14.35 22.03 29.65
N GLU A 114 15.05 20.90 29.81
CA GLU A 114 15.44 20.32 31.11
C GLU A 114 16.97 20.34 31.32
N LEU A 115 17.75 20.39 30.25
CA LEU A 115 19.20 20.31 30.29
C LEU A 115 19.86 21.49 29.58
N VAL A 116 21.04 21.88 30.07
CA VAL A 116 21.85 22.92 29.45
C VAL A 116 22.73 22.26 28.35
N ARG A 117 22.50 22.60 27.10
CA ARG A 117 23.20 22.07 25.92
C ARG A 117 23.16 20.52 25.86
N PRO A 118 21.98 19.93 25.75
CA PRO A 118 21.88 18.49 25.62
C PRO A 118 22.54 18.02 24.29
N VAL A 119 23.33 16.96 24.39
CA VAL A 119 23.83 16.21 23.26
C VAL A 119 23.20 14.83 23.37
N VAL A 120 22.46 14.44 22.34
CA VAL A 120 21.79 13.13 22.29
C VAL A 120 22.31 12.37 21.09
N GLU A 121 22.72 11.14 21.32
CA GLU A 121 23.16 10.19 20.31
C GLU A 121 22.23 8.98 20.33
N VAL A 122 21.76 8.55 19.16
CA VAL A 122 20.89 7.39 19.04
C VAL A 122 21.54 6.32 18.19
N THR A 123 21.72 5.15 18.78
CA THR A 123 22.32 4.00 18.10
C THR A 123 21.33 2.84 18.02
N LEU A 124 21.15 2.27 16.85
CA LEU A 124 20.40 1.03 16.67
C LEU A 124 21.22 -0.14 17.22
N LYS A 125 20.75 -0.78 18.29
CA LYS A 125 21.38 -1.98 18.85
C LYS A 125 20.91 -3.25 18.17
N GLN A 126 19.61 -3.34 17.93
CA GLN A 126 19.00 -4.49 17.28
C GLN A 126 17.77 -4.07 16.49
N ALA A 127 17.75 -4.43 15.21
CA ALA A 127 16.54 -4.30 14.41
C ALA A 127 15.48 -5.29 14.92
N GLY A 128 14.26 -4.85 15.05
CA GLY A 128 13.12 -5.70 15.38
C GLY A 128 12.84 -6.71 14.26
N PRO A 129 11.88 -7.62 14.44
CA PRO A 129 11.58 -8.66 13.47
C PRO A 129 11.26 -8.07 12.11
N LEU A 130 11.92 -8.61 11.07
CA LEU A 130 11.68 -8.26 9.69
C LEU A 130 10.34 -8.89 9.26
N LYS A 131 9.37 -8.09 8.88
CA LYS A 131 8.04 -8.58 8.47
C LYS A 131 7.67 -8.10 7.08
N VAL A 132 6.97 -8.98 6.37
CA VAL A 132 6.32 -8.67 5.09
C VAL A 132 4.84 -9.02 5.17
N TRP A 133 4.03 -8.32 4.40
CA TRP A 133 2.59 -8.56 4.31
C TRP A 133 2.27 -9.20 2.98
N VAL A 134 1.54 -10.30 3.01
CA VAL A 134 1.06 -10.96 1.79
C VAL A 134 -0.47 -10.99 1.85
N ALA A 135 -1.10 -10.47 0.80
CA ALA A 135 -2.55 -10.33 0.74
C ALA A 135 -3.11 -10.63 -0.65
N GLY A 136 -4.43 -10.79 -0.74
CA GLY A 136 -5.14 -11.11 -1.97
C GLY A 136 -5.24 -12.61 -2.21
N GLU A 137 -5.12 -13.04 -3.46
CA GLU A 137 -5.38 -14.41 -3.93
C GLU A 137 -4.20 -15.36 -3.64
N VAL A 138 -3.87 -15.52 -2.37
CA VAL A 138 -2.95 -16.53 -1.83
C VAL A 138 -3.69 -17.43 -0.86
N ARG A 139 -3.15 -18.60 -0.56
CA ARG A 139 -3.84 -19.58 0.29
C ARG A 139 -4.05 -19.08 1.71
N THR A 140 -3.05 -18.44 2.30
CA THR A 140 -3.07 -17.88 3.65
C THR A 140 -2.57 -16.46 3.66
N PRO A 141 -3.44 -15.47 3.38
CA PRO A 141 -3.05 -14.06 3.51
C PRO A 141 -2.66 -13.74 4.96
N GLY A 142 -1.62 -12.93 5.14
CA GLY A 142 -1.17 -12.60 6.49
C GLY A 142 0.15 -11.83 6.55
N VAL A 143 0.69 -11.76 7.75
CA VAL A 143 1.99 -11.16 8.05
C VAL A 143 2.98 -12.27 8.29
N TYR A 144 4.11 -12.22 7.61
CA TYR A 144 5.15 -13.24 7.67
C TYR A 144 6.46 -12.66 8.17
N ASP A 145 7.12 -13.39 9.07
CA ASP A 145 8.47 -13.05 9.49
C ASP A 145 9.47 -13.48 8.42
N MET A 146 10.38 -12.59 8.05
CA MET A 146 11.46 -12.89 7.12
C MET A 146 12.61 -13.54 7.90
N PRO A 147 12.97 -14.79 7.59
CA PRO A 147 14.13 -15.44 8.26
C PRO A 147 15.49 -14.87 7.83
N GLY A 148 15.49 -14.01 6.83
CA GLY A 148 16.65 -13.40 6.21
C GLY A 148 16.23 -12.70 4.92
N ASP A 149 17.14 -12.54 4.00
CA ASP A 149 16.83 -12.01 2.67
C ASP A 149 15.99 -13.02 1.89
N ILE A 150 14.79 -12.64 1.55
CA ILE A 150 13.86 -13.44 0.75
C ILE A 150 13.40 -12.64 -0.47
N ASP A 151 13.04 -13.35 -1.52
CA ASP A 151 12.40 -12.74 -2.69
C ASP A 151 10.86 -12.77 -2.59
N ALA A 152 10.21 -12.02 -3.49
CA ALA A 152 8.76 -11.88 -3.51
C ALA A 152 8.05 -13.23 -3.77
N TYR A 153 8.64 -14.12 -4.57
CA TYR A 153 8.05 -15.43 -4.82
C TYR A 153 8.15 -16.34 -3.58
N GLN A 154 9.29 -16.29 -2.88
CA GLN A 154 9.47 -17.03 -1.63
C GLN A 154 8.43 -16.62 -0.58
N ALA A 155 8.13 -15.33 -0.46
CA ALA A 155 7.06 -14.87 0.43
C ALA A 155 5.68 -15.38 0.03
N ILE A 156 5.39 -15.49 -1.26
CA ILE A 156 4.15 -16.12 -1.75
C ILE A 156 4.11 -17.61 -1.37
N VAL A 157 5.24 -18.33 -1.50
CA VAL A 157 5.34 -19.74 -1.09
C VAL A 157 5.11 -19.89 0.42
N MET A 158 5.63 -18.99 1.24
CA MET A 158 5.35 -18.94 2.69
C MET A 158 3.85 -18.72 2.97
N ALA A 159 3.17 -17.96 2.12
CA ALA A 159 1.72 -17.76 2.18
C ALA A 159 0.90 -18.94 1.59
N GLY A 160 1.53 -20.08 1.31
CA GLY A 160 0.91 -21.30 0.81
C GLY A 160 0.65 -21.31 -0.69
N ASP A 161 1.38 -20.46 -1.43
CA ASP A 161 1.30 -20.32 -2.88
C ASP A 161 0.02 -19.63 -3.40
N PHE A 162 0.01 -19.32 -4.68
CA PHE A 162 -1.09 -18.66 -5.38
C PHE A 162 -2.36 -19.53 -5.39
N LEU A 163 -3.52 -18.90 -5.26
CA LEU A 163 -4.78 -19.55 -5.59
C LEU A 163 -4.92 -19.70 -7.13
N PRO A 164 -5.73 -20.65 -7.61
CA PRO A 164 -5.99 -20.81 -9.05
C PRO A 164 -6.59 -19.57 -9.72
N SER A 165 -7.25 -18.72 -8.95
CA SER A 165 -7.82 -17.43 -9.39
C SER A 165 -6.79 -16.29 -9.46
N ALA A 166 -5.60 -16.49 -8.93
CA ALA A 166 -4.59 -15.47 -8.79
C ALA A 166 -3.97 -15.04 -10.13
N ARG A 167 -3.71 -13.75 -10.28
CA ARG A 167 -2.94 -13.20 -11.38
C ARG A 167 -1.48 -13.01 -10.98
N SER A 168 -0.71 -14.07 -11.01
CA SER A 168 0.72 -14.07 -10.66
C SER A 168 1.60 -13.20 -11.56
N GLY A 169 1.14 -12.85 -12.76
CA GLY A 169 1.89 -11.96 -13.68
C GLY A 169 1.74 -10.47 -13.39
N VAL A 170 0.91 -10.06 -12.42
CA VAL A 170 0.68 -8.65 -12.08
C VAL A 170 0.45 -8.53 -10.59
N VAL A 171 1.41 -8.93 -9.79
CA VAL A 171 1.38 -8.76 -8.33
C VAL A 171 1.82 -7.33 -8.01
N ALA A 172 1.08 -6.63 -7.14
CA ALA A 172 1.50 -5.32 -6.69
C ALA A 172 2.50 -5.46 -5.54
N LEU A 173 3.72 -4.97 -5.74
CA LEU A 173 4.68 -4.75 -4.67
C LEU A 173 4.56 -3.30 -4.21
N ILE A 174 4.26 -3.13 -2.94
CA ILE A 174 4.13 -1.83 -2.31
C ILE A 174 5.24 -1.72 -1.28
N ARG A 175 6.04 -0.69 -1.42
CA ARG A 175 7.22 -0.43 -0.60
C ARG A 175 7.17 0.98 -0.05
N ARG A 176 7.73 1.16 1.14
CA ARG A 176 7.96 2.49 1.69
C ARG A 176 9.22 3.08 1.07
N GLY A 177 9.08 4.24 0.46
CA GLY A 177 10.17 5.01 -0.15
C GLY A 177 10.69 6.11 0.76
N PRO A 178 11.62 6.93 0.25
CA PRO A 178 12.16 8.08 0.97
C PRO A 178 11.05 9.00 1.48
N GLY A 179 11.22 9.55 2.69
CA GLY A 179 10.23 10.41 3.32
C GLY A 179 8.94 9.70 3.76
N GLY A 180 8.96 8.37 3.88
CA GLY A 180 7.81 7.58 4.35
C GLY A 180 6.67 7.41 3.34
N VAL A 181 6.82 7.95 2.12
CA VAL A 181 5.81 7.79 1.05
C VAL A 181 5.76 6.35 0.57
N ARG A 182 4.59 5.93 0.10
CA ARG A 182 4.45 4.59 -0.47
C ARG A 182 4.65 4.61 -1.97
N MET A 183 5.47 3.69 -2.44
CA MET A 183 5.70 3.40 -3.84
C MET A 183 5.03 2.08 -4.20
N MET A 184 4.51 1.95 -5.41
CA MET A 184 3.96 0.71 -5.92
C MET A 184 4.50 0.41 -7.31
N ARG A 185 4.86 -0.84 -7.54
CA ARG A 185 5.09 -1.34 -8.89
C ARG A 185 4.44 -2.71 -9.11
N PRO A 186 3.95 -3.00 -10.32
CA PRO A 186 3.58 -4.36 -10.69
C PRO A 186 4.84 -5.21 -10.86
N VAL A 187 4.78 -6.45 -10.39
CA VAL A 187 5.85 -7.45 -10.47
C VAL A 187 5.27 -8.72 -11.10
N ASP A 188 6.00 -9.31 -12.02
CA ASP A 188 5.65 -10.61 -12.60
C ASP A 188 6.25 -11.73 -11.76
N LEU A 189 5.42 -12.44 -11.01
CA LEU A 189 5.85 -13.57 -10.16
C LEU A 189 5.41 -14.92 -10.74
N ARG A 190 5.20 -15.02 -12.06
CA ARG A 190 4.86 -16.31 -12.68
C ARG A 190 5.98 -17.33 -12.49
N PRO A 191 5.65 -18.56 -12.08
CA PRO A 191 6.65 -19.62 -11.97
C PRO A 191 7.46 -19.78 -13.28
N ARG A 192 8.77 -19.87 -13.17
CA ARG A 192 9.76 -20.05 -14.25
C ARG A 192 9.98 -18.85 -15.20
N ARG A 193 9.19 -17.78 -15.13
CA ARG A 193 9.33 -16.60 -16.00
C ARG A 193 9.26 -15.27 -15.24
N GLY A 194 8.99 -15.34 -13.95
CA GLY A 194 8.84 -14.16 -13.11
C GLY A 194 10.16 -13.47 -12.81
N GLU A 195 10.02 -12.25 -12.32
CA GLU A 195 11.13 -11.45 -11.82
C GLU A 195 11.58 -11.97 -10.45
N VAL A 196 12.90 -11.91 -10.20
CA VAL A 196 13.45 -12.09 -8.84
C VAL A 196 13.53 -10.71 -8.20
N VAL A 197 12.68 -10.48 -7.20
CA VAL A 197 12.60 -9.19 -6.50
C VAL A 197 12.85 -9.42 -5.04
N ALA A 198 13.98 -8.93 -4.54
CA ALA A 198 14.30 -8.96 -3.11
C ALA A 198 13.31 -8.12 -2.32
N LEU A 199 12.74 -8.69 -1.28
CA LEU A 199 11.84 -7.99 -0.37
C LEU A 199 12.62 -7.24 0.70
N ARG A 200 12.04 -6.12 1.12
CA ARG A 200 12.51 -5.33 2.25
C ARG A 200 11.51 -5.40 3.39
N ARG A 201 11.97 -5.13 4.58
CA ARG A 201 11.11 -4.98 5.76
C ARG A 201 9.97 -4.00 5.46
N GLY A 202 8.75 -4.38 5.79
CA GLY A 202 7.57 -3.54 5.57
C GLY A 202 6.97 -3.61 4.18
N ASP A 203 7.52 -4.41 3.26
CA ASP A 203 6.93 -4.62 1.94
C ASP A 203 5.58 -5.31 2.04
N ILE A 204 4.67 -4.90 1.16
CA ILE A 204 3.36 -5.52 1.02
C ILE A 204 3.25 -6.10 -0.39
N LEU A 205 2.97 -7.39 -0.47
CA LEU A 205 2.63 -8.08 -1.71
C LEU A 205 1.11 -8.24 -1.78
N PHE A 206 0.52 -7.67 -2.80
CA PHE A 206 -0.91 -7.84 -3.07
C PHE A 206 -1.10 -8.61 -4.36
N VAL A 207 -1.73 -9.78 -4.27
CA VAL A 207 -2.03 -10.66 -5.39
C VAL A 207 -3.46 -10.42 -5.86
N PRO A 208 -3.68 -9.82 -7.03
CA PRO A 208 -5.03 -9.56 -7.53
C PRO A 208 -5.64 -10.81 -8.18
N ARG A 209 -6.97 -10.86 -8.18
CA ARG A 209 -7.74 -11.88 -8.89
C ARG A 209 -7.87 -11.56 -10.38
N THR A 210 -8.25 -10.35 -10.71
CA THR A 210 -8.55 -9.93 -12.09
C THR A 210 -7.68 -8.77 -12.55
N THR A 211 -7.64 -7.70 -11.80
CA THR A 211 -6.88 -6.47 -12.12
C THR A 211 -6.41 -5.82 -10.83
N LEU A 212 -5.46 -4.88 -10.96
CA LEU A 212 -5.05 -4.03 -9.84
C LEU A 212 -6.18 -3.12 -9.30
N GLY A 213 -7.35 -3.09 -9.98
CA GLY A 213 -8.53 -2.34 -9.51
C GLY A 213 -9.04 -2.76 -8.14
N GLU A 214 -8.78 -3.99 -7.73
CA GLU A 214 -9.11 -4.49 -6.39
C GLU A 214 -8.21 -3.90 -5.30
N LEU A 215 -7.10 -3.31 -5.69
CA LEU A 215 -6.13 -2.72 -4.77
C LEU A 215 -6.72 -1.57 -3.95
N ALA A 216 -7.59 -0.76 -4.55
CA ALA A 216 -8.27 0.33 -3.85
C ALA A 216 -9.15 -0.18 -2.71
N ASN A 217 -9.88 -1.28 -2.95
CA ASN A 217 -10.70 -1.93 -1.93
C ASN A 217 -9.82 -2.55 -0.83
N PHE A 218 -8.70 -3.15 -1.21
CA PHE A 218 -7.72 -3.70 -0.26
C PHE A 218 -7.17 -2.61 0.65
N PHE A 219 -6.73 -1.46 0.13
CA PHE A 219 -6.23 -0.37 0.97
C PHE A 219 -7.27 0.18 1.93
N THR A 220 -8.53 0.23 1.52
CA THR A 220 -9.62 0.61 2.41
C THR A 220 -9.79 -0.39 3.57
N GLN A 221 -9.64 -1.68 3.29
CA GLN A 221 -9.72 -2.74 4.31
C GLN A 221 -8.50 -2.75 5.23
N VAL A 222 -7.29 -2.60 4.67
CA VAL A 222 -6.03 -2.58 5.44
C VAL A 222 -5.97 -1.37 6.35
N ARG A 223 -6.43 -0.21 5.89
CA ARG A 223 -6.53 0.99 6.73
C ARG A 223 -7.39 0.76 7.97
N ASN A 224 -8.46 -0.01 7.85
CA ASN A 224 -9.37 -0.31 8.94
C ASN A 224 -8.86 -1.44 9.87
N ALA A 225 -7.91 -2.25 9.41
CA ALA A 225 -7.43 -3.44 10.13
C ALA A 225 -6.08 -3.24 10.84
N LEU A 226 -5.27 -2.28 10.44
CA LEU A 226 -3.97 -2.02 11.05
C LEU A 226 -4.00 -0.72 11.85
N PRO A 227 -3.67 -0.75 13.14
CA PRO A 227 -3.59 0.45 13.99
C PRO A 227 -2.36 1.33 13.69
N ILE A 228 -1.68 1.09 12.58
CA ILE A 228 -0.52 1.87 12.14
C ILE A 228 -1.06 3.10 11.41
N GLY A 229 -0.79 4.29 11.94
CA GLY A 229 -1.15 5.55 11.30
C GLY A 229 -0.58 5.63 9.89
N PHE A 230 -1.45 5.52 8.91
CA PHE A 230 -1.07 5.71 7.51
C PHE A 230 -1.21 7.20 7.18
N ASN A 231 -0.10 7.90 7.08
CA ASN A 231 -0.10 9.23 6.48
C ASN A 231 -0.22 9.06 4.96
N TYR A 232 -1.27 9.55 4.38
CA TYR A 232 -1.40 9.65 2.93
C TYR A 232 -1.73 11.10 2.56
N SER A 233 -1.21 11.55 1.44
CA SER A 233 -1.52 12.85 0.89
C SER A 233 -2.59 12.72 -0.18
N ILE A 234 -3.71 13.42 0.00
CA ILE A 234 -4.68 13.67 -1.05
C ILE A 234 -4.57 15.14 -1.41
N ASN A 235 -4.28 15.45 -2.66
CA ASN A 235 -4.13 16.83 -3.17
C ASN A 235 -3.11 17.70 -2.39
N GLY A 236 -1.98 17.10 -1.97
CA GLY A 236 -0.91 17.85 -1.30
C GLY A 236 -1.21 18.26 0.15
N GLN A 237 -2.29 17.78 0.74
CA GLN A 237 -2.58 17.98 2.16
C GLN A 237 -2.45 16.67 2.93
N PHE A 238 -1.63 16.68 3.99
CA PHE A 238 -1.49 15.56 4.91
C PHE A 238 -2.69 15.52 5.85
N GLN A 239 -3.40 14.41 5.89
CA GLN A 239 -4.39 14.14 6.91
C GLN A 239 -3.82 13.10 7.88
N GLN A 240 -3.69 13.50 9.14
CA GLN A 240 -3.39 12.62 10.27
C GLN A 240 -4.71 12.19 10.91
N PHE A 241 -4.88 10.90 11.14
CA PHE A 241 -5.91 10.32 11.99
C PHE A 241 -5.27 9.43 13.03
#